data_ad2ffb79012143902c4f60c2ae35790c
#
_entry.id   ad2ffb79012143902c4f60c2ae35790c
#
_cell.length_a   1.000
_cell.length_b   1.000
_cell.length_c   1.000
_cell.angle_alpha   90.00
_cell.angle_beta   90.00
_cell.angle_gamma   90.00
#
_symmetry.space_group_name_H-M   'P 1'
#
loop_
_entity.id
_entity.type
_entity.pdbx_description
1 polymer ?
#
loop_
_entity_poly.entity_id
_entity_poly.type
_entity_poly.pdbx_seq_one_letter_code
_entity_poly.pdbx_strand_id
1 'polypeptide(L)'
;MKKYGLIGYPLGHSFSKGFFNEKFENEGIEAEYINFEIPTIDALLEVLASNPDLEGFNVTIPYKQKVMSFLDSITSEARSIGAVNVVKVEHRNNTYHLKGYNSDALAFKQSIEPMLERFHKKALILGTGGASKAVNYALRSLGLETINVSRYERPGTIQYQRITPSVIKEYNVIVNCTPCGMYPHFDDCPQLPYEAMDSKTILYDLIYNPDETMFMRNGKQYGATVKNGLEMLLLQAYISWDIWNNND
;
A
#
# COMPACT_ATOMS: atom_id res chain seq x y z
N MET A 1 27.65 -10.15 -1.94
CA MET A 1 26.55 -10.01 -0.94
C MET A 1 25.32 -9.57 -1.72
N LYS A 2 24.18 -10.27 -1.56
CA LYS A 2 22.94 -9.91 -2.25
C LYS A 2 22.43 -8.56 -1.79
N LYS A 3 21.86 -7.80 -2.70
CA LYS A 3 21.23 -6.53 -2.37
C LYS A 3 19.74 -6.55 -2.66
N TYR A 4 18.99 -5.89 -1.78
CA TYR A 4 17.60 -5.55 -1.95
C TYR A 4 17.39 -4.07 -1.66
N GLY A 5 16.27 -3.50 -2.01
CA GLY A 5 16.11 -2.08 -1.72
C GLY A 5 14.69 -1.55 -1.83
N LEU A 6 14.57 -0.25 -1.53
CA LEU A 6 13.34 0.52 -1.69
C LEU A 6 13.59 1.70 -2.62
N ILE A 7 12.76 1.83 -3.64
CA ILE A 7 12.76 2.97 -4.56
C ILE A 7 11.57 3.88 -4.26
N GLY A 8 11.84 5.17 -4.06
CA GLY A 8 10.82 6.17 -3.78
C GLY A 8 11.40 7.57 -3.65
N TYR A 9 10.55 8.57 -3.36
CA TYR A 9 10.98 9.95 -3.10
C TYR A 9 9.88 10.80 -2.42
N PRO A 10 10.17 11.50 -1.32
CA PRO A 10 11.32 11.25 -0.42
C PRO A 10 11.13 9.95 0.36
N LEU A 11 12.23 9.34 0.82
CA LEU A 11 12.16 8.08 1.59
C LEU A 11 12.25 8.27 3.11
N GLY A 12 12.74 9.41 3.60
CA GLY A 12 12.80 9.73 5.03
C GLY A 12 13.21 8.55 5.91
N HIS A 13 12.37 8.21 6.90
CA HIS A 13 12.53 7.01 7.71
C HIS A 13 11.77 5.84 7.10
N SER A 14 12.49 4.94 6.43
CA SER A 14 11.92 3.74 5.82
C SER A 14 11.82 2.60 6.84
N PHE A 15 10.60 2.14 7.11
CA PHE A 15 10.34 0.91 7.88
C PHE A 15 11.04 -0.30 7.24
N SER A 16 10.91 -0.46 5.91
CA SER A 16 11.42 -1.63 5.18
C SER A 16 12.92 -1.82 5.35
N LYS A 17 13.71 -0.74 5.38
CA LYS A 17 15.16 -0.83 5.57
C LYS A 17 15.52 -1.43 6.94
N GLY A 18 14.87 -0.96 8.01
CA GLY A 18 15.07 -1.51 9.36
C GLY A 18 14.64 -2.98 9.43
N PHE A 19 13.41 -3.25 9.00
CA PHE A 19 12.81 -4.58 9.03
C PHE A 19 13.65 -5.64 8.29
N PHE A 20 14.07 -5.38 7.05
CA PHE A 20 14.81 -6.37 6.27
C PHE A 20 16.25 -6.56 6.77
N ASN A 21 16.96 -5.50 7.17
CA ASN A 21 18.30 -5.65 7.69
C ASN A 21 18.31 -6.40 9.03
N GLU A 22 17.35 -6.14 9.93
CA GLU A 22 17.17 -6.92 11.16
C GLU A 22 16.84 -8.40 10.84
N LYS A 23 15.96 -8.66 9.86
CA LYS A 23 15.65 -10.02 9.41
C LYS A 23 16.92 -10.73 8.89
N PHE A 24 17.73 -10.05 8.08
CA PHE A 24 18.95 -10.63 7.51
C PHE A 24 19.96 -10.98 8.60
N GLU A 25 20.13 -10.11 9.58
CA GLU A 25 21.01 -10.36 10.73
C GLU A 25 20.52 -11.56 11.57
N ASN A 26 19.22 -11.56 11.94
CA ASN A 26 18.64 -12.60 12.80
C ASN A 26 18.62 -13.99 12.13
N GLU A 27 18.49 -14.05 10.80
CA GLU A 27 18.42 -15.31 10.05
C GLU A 27 19.76 -15.71 9.42
N GLY A 28 20.83 -14.93 9.61
CA GLY A 28 22.16 -15.20 9.04
C GLY A 28 22.20 -15.12 7.52
N ILE A 29 21.38 -14.26 6.92
CA ILE A 29 21.31 -14.06 5.47
C ILE A 29 22.35 -13.04 5.04
N GLU A 30 23.27 -13.40 4.13
CA GLU A 30 24.28 -12.49 3.58
C GLU A 30 23.66 -11.53 2.54
N ALA A 31 22.87 -10.59 3.02
CA ALA A 31 22.18 -9.59 2.19
C ALA A 31 22.13 -8.23 2.89
N GLU A 32 21.89 -7.18 2.11
CA GLU A 32 21.68 -5.80 2.56
C GLU A 32 20.42 -5.22 1.92
N TYR A 33 19.67 -4.41 2.70
CA TYR A 33 18.55 -3.64 2.18
C TYR A 33 18.85 -2.15 2.19
N ILE A 34 18.77 -1.50 1.03
CA ILE A 34 19.21 -0.13 0.78
C ILE A 34 18.02 0.75 0.37
N ASN A 35 17.99 1.99 0.84
CA ASN A 35 17.08 3.01 0.33
C ASN A 35 17.69 3.69 -0.90
N PHE A 36 17.06 3.54 -2.05
CA PHE A 36 17.39 4.25 -3.29
C PHE A 36 16.42 5.42 -3.44
N GLU A 37 16.77 6.55 -2.82
CA GLU A 37 16.00 7.77 -2.92
C GLU A 37 16.31 8.47 -4.25
N ILE A 38 15.40 8.37 -5.22
CA ILE A 38 15.60 8.90 -6.57
C ILE A 38 14.57 10.01 -6.87
N PRO A 39 14.99 11.19 -7.32
CA PRO A 39 14.07 12.31 -7.57
C PRO A 39 13.17 12.09 -8.79
N THR A 40 13.59 11.26 -9.73
CA THR A 40 12.79 10.86 -10.91
C THR A 40 12.92 9.35 -11.14
N ILE A 41 11.90 8.74 -11.74
CA ILE A 41 11.90 7.29 -12.01
C ILE A 41 12.98 6.89 -13.04
N ASP A 42 13.40 7.80 -13.90
CA ASP A 42 14.44 7.54 -14.91
C ASP A 42 15.79 7.19 -14.28
N ALA A 43 16.06 7.68 -13.06
CA ALA A 43 17.25 7.31 -12.29
C ALA A 43 17.27 5.83 -11.84
N LEU A 44 16.17 5.07 -12.03
CA LEU A 44 16.15 3.62 -11.82
C LEU A 44 17.23 2.91 -12.66
N LEU A 45 17.47 3.35 -13.89
CA LEU A 45 18.48 2.74 -14.77
C LEU A 45 19.88 2.89 -14.21
N GLU A 46 20.19 4.03 -13.57
CA GLU A 46 21.47 4.27 -12.91
C GLU A 46 21.61 3.41 -11.63
N VAL A 47 20.52 3.26 -10.86
CA VAL A 47 20.51 2.35 -9.69
C VAL A 47 20.83 0.93 -10.11
N LEU A 48 20.20 0.42 -11.17
CA LEU A 48 20.46 -0.94 -11.69
C LEU A 48 21.90 -1.10 -12.19
N ALA A 49 22.41 -0.13 -12.95
CA ALA A 49 23.78 -0.16 -13.47
C ALA A 49 24.84 -0.13 -12.35
N SER A 50 24.58 0.60 -11.27
CA SER A 50 25.49 0.75 -10.13
C SER A 50 25.40 -0.39 -9.10
N ASN A 51 24.38 -1.24 -9.19
CA ASN A 51 24.13 -2.34 -8.26
C ASN A 51 23.89 -3.66 -9.02
N PRO A 52 24.92 -4.24 -9.63
CA PRO A 52 24.77 -5.48 -10.41
C PRO A 52 24.42 -6.71 -9.56
N ASP A 53 24.50 -6.61 -8.24
CA ASP A 53 24.12 -7.61 -7.25
C ASP A 53 22.72 -7.38 -6.62
N LEU A 54 21.91 -6.48 -7.22
CA LEU A 54 20.53 -6.22 -6.81
C LEU A 54 19.62 -7.37 -7.25
N GLU A 55 19.02 -8.07 -6.29
CA GLU A 55 18.12 -9.23 -6.52
C GLU A 55 16.65 -8.83 -6.59
N GLY A 56 16.30 -7.69 -6.00
CA GLY A 56 14.95 -7.17 -6.01
C GLY A 56 14.78 -5.87 -5.24
N PHE A 57 13.66 -5.22 -5.47
CA PHE A 57 13.37 -3.97 -4.76
C PHE A 57 11.88 -3.73 -4.60
N ASN A 58 11.53 -3.05 -3.50
CA ASN A 58 10.20 -2.48 -3.34
C ASN A 58 10.11 -1.12 -4.03
N VAL A 59 8.90 -0.74 -4.39
CA VAL A 59 8.58 0.56 -4.98
C VAL A 59 7.50 1.24 -4.16
N THR A 60 7.77 2.48 -3.73
CA THR A 60 6.80 3.29 -3.00
C THR A 60 6.45 4.58 -3.73
N ILE A 61 5.75 5.48 -3.05
CA ILE A 61 5.37 6.80 -3.57
C ILE A 61 6.62 7.54 -4.08
N PRO A 62 6.54 8.19 -5.26
CA PRO A 62 5.37 8.32 -6.17
C PRO A 62 5.42 7.34 -7.36
N TYR A 63 6.17 6.24 -7.28
CA TYR A 63 6.59 5.48 -8.46
C TYR A 63 5.84 4.19 -8.74
N LYS A 64 4.93 3.72 -7.86
CA LYS A 64 4.20 2.43 -8.03
C LYS A 64 3.50 2.24 -9.38
N GLN A 65 3.06 3.32 -10.02
CA GLN A 65 2.46 3.29 -11.36
C GLN A 65 3.52 3.54 -12.45
N LYS A 66 4.43 4.49 -12.21
CA LYS A 66 5.41 4.90 -13.21
C LYS A 66 6.45 3.81 -13.50
N VAL A 67 6.80 3.01 -12.51
CA VAL A 67 7.78 1.92 -12.66
C VAL A 67 7.35 0.88 -13.68
N MET A 68 6.04 0.73 -13.92
CA MET A 68 5.49 -0.29 -14.80
C MET A 68 6.02 -0.19 -16.25
N SER A 69 6.37 1.01 -16.72
CA SER A 69 6.94 1.22 -18.06
C SER A 69 8.43 0.85 -18.18
N PHE A 70 9.09 0.56 -17.05
CA PHE A 70 10.49 0.15 -16.99
C PHE A 70 10.66 -1.37 -16.84
N LEU A 71 9.55 -2.11 -16.72
CA LEU A 71 9.57 -3.55 -16.43
C LEU A 71 9.40 -4.38 -17.69
N ASP A 72 10.16 -5.46 -17.78
CA ASP A 72 10.08 -6.41 -18.91
C ASP A 72 8.80 -7.25 -18.85
N SER A 73 8.35 -7.58 -17.65
CA SER A 73 7.11 -8.29 -17.42
C SER A 73 6.41 -7.87 -16.12
N ILE A 74 5.10 -8.04 -16.09
CA ILE A 74 4.25 -7.69 -14.94
C ILE A 74 3.23 -8.81 -14.78
N THR A 75 3.03 -9.30 -13.55
CA THR A 75 2.01 -10.31 -13.26
C THR A 75 0.62 -9.83 -13.67
N SER A 76 -0.27 -10.76 -14.01
CA SER A 76 -1.66 -10.45 -14.37
C SER A 76 -2.38 -9.68 -13.28
N GLU A 77 -2.12 -10.03 -12.01
CA GLU A 77 -2.68 -9.34 -10.85
C GLU A 77 -2.18 -7.89 -10.75
N ALA A 78 -0.86 -7.66 -10.74
CA ALA A 78 -0.30 -6.30 -10.66
C ALA A 78 -0.72 -5.44 -11.86
N ARG A 79 -0.89 -6.04 -13.05
CA ARG A 79 -1.45 -5.38 -14.24
C ARG A 79 -2.91 -4.98 -14.04
N SER A 80 -3.72 -5.86 -13.46
CA SER A 80 -5.13 -5.58 -13.15
C SER A 80 -5.29 -4.50 -12.09
N ILE A 81 -4.39 -4.48 -11.10
CA ILE A 81 -4.31 -3.42 -10.08
C ILE A 81 -3.88 -2.08 -10.70
N GLY A 82 -2.98 -2.12 -11.70
CA GLY A 82 -2.38 -0.93 -12.31
C GLY A 82 -1.37 -0.24 -11.39
N ALA A 83 -0.67 -1.02 -10.54
CA ALA A 83 0.41 -0.57 -9.69
C ALA A 83 1.33 -1.74 -9.32
N VAL A 84 2.63 -1.48 -9.27
CA VAL A 84 3.69 -2.40 -8.84
C VAL A 84 4.36 -1.84 -7.58
N ASN A 85 4.52 -2.65 -6.55
CA ASN A 85 5.27 -2.29 -5.34
C ASN A 85 6.42 -3.26 -5.03
N VAL A 86 6.55 -4.35 -5.79
CA VAL A 86 7.66 -5.30 -5.69
C VAL A 86 8.19 -5.60 -7.08
N VAL A 87 9.51 -5.54 -7.26
CA VAL A 87 10.19 -5.94 -8.48
C VAL A 87 11.23 -7.00 -8.13
N LYS A 88 11.19 -8.12 -8.85
CA LYS A 88 12.23 -9.15 -8.83
C LYS A 88 13.20 -8.88 -9.98
N VAL A 89 14.49 -8.95 -9.70
CA VAL A 89 15.55 -8.81 -10.69
C VAL A 89 16.09 -10.20 -11.00
N GLU A 90 15.80 -10.70 -12.20
CA GLU A 90 16.30 -11.99 -12.65
C GLU A 90 17.54 -11.78 -13.52
N HIS A 91 18.68 -12.26 -13.06
CA HIS A 91 19.94 -12.16 -13.80
C HIS A 91 20.01 -13.21 -14.92
N ARG A 92 20.24 -12.78 -16.17
CA ARG A 92 20.30 -13.63 -17.37
C ARG A 92 21.50 -13.24 -18.23
N ASN A 93 22.53 -14.08 -18.30
CA ASN A 93 23.65 -13.95 -19.25
C ASN A 93 24.14 -12.50 -19.47
N ASN A 94 24.63 -11.83 -18.46
CA ASN A 94 25.08 -10.42 -18.44
C ASN A 94 23.98 -9.36 -18.67
N THR A 95 22.71 -9.74 -18.61
CA THR A 95 21.55 -8.83 -18.60
C THR A 95 20.68 -9.13 -17.40
N TYR A 96 19.68 -8.33 -17.16
CA TYR A 96 18.64 -8.58 -16.16
C TYR A 96 17.26 -8.51 -16.79
N HIS A 97 16.33 -9.20 -16.18
CA HIS A 97 14.91 -9.14 -16.52
C HIS A 97 14.13 -8.67 -15.27
N LEU A 98 13.37 -7.59 -15.41
CA LEU A 98 12.61 -6.98 -14.32
C LEU A 98 11.17 -7.48 -14.35
N LYS A 99 10.76 -8.23 -13.33
CA LYS A 99 9.38 -8.73 -13.20
C LYS A 99 8.66 -8.04 -12.05
N GLY A 100 7.53 -7.43 -12.35
CA GLY A 100 6.74 -6.62 -11.41
C GLY A 100 5.58 -7.37 -10.79
N TYR A 101 5.37 -7.13 -9.49
CA TYR A 101 4.34 -7.74 -8.64
C TYR A 101 3.65 -6.69 -7.76
N ASN A 102 2.58 -7.09 -7.09
CA ASN A 102 1.93 -6.26 -6.09
C ASN A 102 1.66 -7.06 -4.81
N SER A 103 2.41 -6.78 -3.74
CA SER A 103 2.21 -7.39 -2.42
C SER A 103 1.18 -6.63 -1.57
N ASP A 104 0.90 -5.35 -1.87
CA ASP A 104 -0.03 -4.53 -1.10
C ASP A 104 -1.45 -5.11 -1.12
N ALA A 105 -1.92 -5.59 -2.28
CA ALA A 105 -3.28 -6.07 -2.43
C ALA A 105 -3.54 -7.32 -1.58
N LEU A 106 -2.64 -8.29 -1.63
CA LEU A 106 -2.74 -9.52 -0.83
C LEU A 106 -2.59 -9.23 0.65
N ALA A 107 -1.62 -8.38 1.04
CA ALA A 107 -1.41 -7.98 2.42
C ALA A 107 -2.64 -7.27 3.02
N PHE A 108 -3.20 -6.31 2.29
CA PHE A 108 -4.42 -5.63 2.73
C PHE A 108 -5.61 -6.59 2.82
N LYS A 109 -5.77 -7.48 1.83
CA LYS A 109 -6.83 -8.50 1.84
C LYS A 109 -6.76 -9.34 3.10
N GLN A 110 -5.60 -9.94 3.39
CA GLN A 110 -5.40 -10.79 4.57
C GLN A 110 -5.66 -10.04 5.88
N SER A 111 -5.30 -8.76 5.93
CA SER A 111 -5.45 -7.93 7.11
C SER A 111 -6.89 -7.48 7.37
N ILE A 112 -7.70 -7.22 6.33
CA ILE A 112 -9.07 -6.74 6.50
C ILE A 112 -10.10 -7.87 6.55
N GLU A 113 -9.86 -8.99 5.85
CA GLU A 113 -10.82 -10.08 5.70
C GLU A 113 -11.39 -10.60 7.03
N PRO A 114 -10.60 -10.76 8.14
CA PRO A 114 -11.12 -11.19 9.43
C PRO A 114 -12.08 -10.22 10.10
N MET A 115 -12.12 -8.95 9.67
CA MET A 115 -13.02 -7.92 10.21
C MET A 115 -14.35 -7.87 9.47
N LEU A 116 -14.42 -8.46 8.27
CA LEU A 116 -15.59 -8.37 7.42
C LEU A 116 -16.68 -9.33 7.85
N GLU A 117 -17.89 -8.83 7.94
CA GLU A 117 -19.11 -9.58 8.18
C GLU A 117 -20.00 -9.59 6.94
N ARG A 118 -21.00 -10.49 6.90
CA ARG A 118 -21.89 -10.68 5.74
C ARG A 118 -22.64 -9.42 5.29
N PHE A 119 -22.82 -8.45 6.18
CA PHE A 119 -23.49 -7.19 5.88
C PHE A 119 -22.56 -6.12 5.29
N HIS A 120 -21.25 -6.28 5.37
CA HIS A 120 -20.29 -5.40 4.70
C HIS A 120 -20.30 -5.67 3.20
N LYS A 121 -21.00 -4.84 2.43
CA LYS A 121 -21.16 -4.99 0.97
C LYS A 121 -20.50 -3.88 0.17
N LYS A 122 -20.29 -2.72 0.79
CA LYS A 122 -19.82 -1.52 0.11
C LYS A 122 -18.72 -0.83 0.90
N ALA A 123 -17.73 -0.30 0.18
CA ALA A 123 -16.60 0.37 0.79
C ALA A 123 -16.28 1.73 0.14
N LEU A 124 -15.96 2.73 0.96
CA LEU A 124 -15.34 3.98 0.55
C LEU A 124 -13.82 3.85 0.65
N ILE A 125 -13.12 4.24 -0.40
CA ILE A 125 -11.66 4.27 -0.45
C ILE A 125 -11.23 5.73 -0.56
N LEU A 126 -10.69 6.30 0.51
CA LEU A 126 -10.23 7.67 0.53
C LEU A 126 -8.87 7.78 -0.17
N GLY A 127 -8.84 8.41 -1.33
CA GLY A 127 -7.64 8.57 -2.14
C GLY A 127 -7.67 7.85 -3.49
N THR A 128 -6.72 8.19 -4.37
CA THR A 128 -6.63 7.72 -5.77
C THR A 128 -5.21 7.32 -6.18
N GLY A 129 -4.31 7.09 -5.21
CA GLY A 129 -2.91 6.71 -5.42
C GLY A 129 -2.70 5.20 -5.68
N GLY A 130 -1.45 4.78 -5.75
CA GLY A 130 -1.10 3.37 -5.97
C GLY A 130 -1.64 2.42 -4.89
N ALA A 131 -1.59 2.82 -3.61
CA ALA A 131 -2.14 2.03 -2.51
C ALA A 131 -3.68 1.87 -2.62
N SER A 132 -4.40 2.95 -2.99
CA SER A 132 -5.85 2.87 -3.18
C SER A 132 -6.28 1.93 -4.31
N LYS A 133 -5.44 1.73 -5.33
CA LYS A 133 -5.67 0.76 -6.40
C LYS A 133 -5.58 -0.68 -5.88
N ALA A 134 -4.57 -0.98 -5.05
CA ALA A 134 -4.40 -2.28 -4.41
C ALA A 134 -5.56 -2.59 -3.45
N VAL A 135 -5.97 -1.61 -2.63
CA VAL A 135 -7.13 -1.71 -1.73
C VAL A 135 -8.42 -1.95 -2.51
N ASN A 136 -8.64 -1.20 -3.61
CA ASN A 136 -9.80 -1.38 -4.48
C ASN A 136 -9.86 -2.81 -5.05
N TYR A 137 -8.75 -3.29 -5.58
CA TYR A 137 -8.66 -4.65 -6.11
C TYR A 137 -8.97 -5.70 -5.04
N ALA A 138 -8.36 -5.58 -3.87
CA ALA A 138 -8.57 -6.50 -2.74
C ALA A 138 -10.04 -6.51 -2.27
N LEU A 139 -10.65 -5.35 -2.02
CA LEU A 139 -12.05 -5.27 -1.59
C LEU A 139 -13.02 -5.86 -2.61
N ARG A 140 -12.79 -5.59 -3.90
CA ARG A 140 -13.60 -6.19 -4.98
C ARG A 140 -13.42 -7.70 -5.05
N SER A 141 -12.21 -8.22 -4.83
CA SER A 141 -11.97 -9.67 -4.77
C SER A 141 -12.67 -10.34 -3.58
N LEU A 142 -12.96 -9.58 -2.52
CA LEU A 142 -13.77 -9.98 -1.36
C LEU A 142 -15.29 -9.78 -1.57
N GLY A 143 -15.70 -9.33 -2.75
CA GLY A 143 -17.10 -9.15 -3.13
C GLY A 143 -17.72 -7.83 -2.70
N LEU A 144 -16.95 -6.84 -2.29
CA LEU A 144 -17.47 -5.52 -1.96
C LEU A 144 -17.57 -4.63 -3.21
N GLU A 145 -18.63 -3.86 -3.29
CA GLU A 145 -18.75 -2.71 -4.20
C GLU A 145 -17.91 -1.56 -3.64
N THR A 146 -17.11 -0.91 -4.48
CA THR A 146 -16.17 0.11 -4.03
C THR A 146 -16.35 1.42 -4.77
N ILE A 147 -16.13 2.52 -4.09
CA ILE A 147 -16.04 3.85 -4.69
C ILE A 147 -14.86 4.62 -4.10
N ASN A 148 -14.07 5.25 -4.97
CA ASN A 148 -12.97 6.10 -4.52
C ASN A 148 -13.46 7.52 -4.21
N VAL A 149 -12.92 8.09 -3.15
CA VAL A 149 -13.16 9.47 -2.74
C VAL A 149 -11.96 10.34 -3.10
N SER A 150 -12.20 11.47 -3.73
CA SER A 150 -11.16 12.42 -4.13
C SER A 150 -11.49 13.83 -3.66
N ARG A 151 -10.44 14.64 -3.41
CA ARG A 151 -10.60 16.08 -3.15
C ARG A 151 -11.02 16.87 -4.39
N TYR A 152 -10.66 16.36 -5.55
CA TYR A 152 -10.94 16.95 -6.84
C TYR A 152 -11.85 16.06 -7.65
N GLU A 153 -12.65 16.65 -8.53
CA GLU A 153 -13.47 15.92 -9.46
C GLU A 153 -12.60 15.06 -10.41
N ARG A 154 -12.89 13.76 -10.45
CA ARG A 154 -12.19 12.79 -11.30
C ARG A 154 -13.20 11.75 -11.79
N PRO A 155 -13.07 11.23 -13.00
CA PRO A 155 -13.91 10.13 -13.47
C PRO A 155 -13.86 8.93 -12.50
N GLY A 156 -15.04 8.38 -12.18
CA GLY A 156 -15.18 7.20 -11.31
C GLY A 156 -14.92 7.46 -9.83
N THR A 157 -14.88 8.73 -9.39
CA THR A 157 -14.76 9.09 -7.97
C THR A 157 -15.91 9.98 -7.51
N ILE A 158 -16.13 10.04 -6.19
CA ILE A 158 -16.96 11.04 -5.56
C ILE A 158 -16.11 12.03 -4.77
N GLN A 159 -16.61 13.24 -4.58
CA GLN A 159 -15.96 14.25 -3.75
C GLN A 159 -16.40 14.11 -2.30
N TYR A 160 -15.54 14.55 -1.34
CA TYR A 160 -15.84 14.51 0.10
C TYR A 160 -17.17 15.18 0.46
N GLN A 161 -17.53 16.28 -0.22
CA GLN A 161 -18.77 17.01 0.01
C GLN A 161 -20.03 16.19 -0.31
N ARG A 162 -19.91 15.12 -1.06
CA ARG A 162 -20.99 14.21 -1.38
C ARG A 162 -21.15 13.06 -0.39
N ILE A 163 -20.24 12.94 0.60
CA ILE A 163 -20.33 11.92 1.63
C ILE A 163 -21.30 12.41 2.73
N THR A 164 -22.54 12.04 2.58
CA THR A 164 -23.61 12.34 3.54
C THR A 164 -23.72 11.24 4.60
N PRO A 165 -24.44 11.46 5.73
CA PRO A 165 -24.74 10.40 6.69
C PRO A 165 -25.35 9.13 6.08
N SER A 166 -26.18 9.25 5.05
CA SER A 166 -26.75 8.10 4.35
C SER A 166 -25.69 7.31 3.57
N VAL A 167 -24.70 7.99 2.98
CA VAL A 167 -23.59 7.33 2.29
C VAL A 167 -22.72 6.54 3.29
N ILE A 168 -22.43 7.07 4.49
CA ILE A 168 -21.69 6.33 5.53
C ILE A 168 -22.44 5.05 5.95
N LYS A 169 -23.77 5.11 6.10
CA LYS A 169 -24.56 3.93 6.45
C LYS A 169 -24.60 2.87 5.35
N GLU A 170 -24.54 3.30 4.11
CA GLU A 170 -24.53 2.42 2.95
C GLU A 170 -23.13 1.81 2.72
N TYR A 171 -22.06 2.62 2.86
CA TYR A 171 -20.66 2.26 2.67
C TYR A 171 -19.97 2.17 4.01
N ASN A 172 -20.29 1.13 4.76
CA ASN A 172 -19.86 0.97 6.15
C ASN A 172 -18.44 0.39 6.33
N VAL A 173 -17.69 0.21 5.25
CA VAL A 173 -16.24 -0.04 5.26
C VAL A 173 -15.55 1.17 4.67
N ILE A 174 -14.69 1.85 5.43
CA ILE A 174 -14.03 3.07 5.00
C ILE A 174 -12.52 2.91 5.18
N VAL A 175 -11.77 3.03 4.09
CA VAL A 175 -10.31 2.82 4.08
C VAL A 175 -9.61 4.13 3.76
N ASN A 176 -8.78 4.63 4.68
CA ASN A 176 -7.93 5.79 4.43
C ASN A 176 -6.65 5.36 3.70
N CYS A 177 -6.54 5.72 2.42
CA CYS A 177 -5.35 5.52 1.59
C CYS A 177 -4.63 6.86 1.30
N THR A 178 -4.92 7.91 2.09
CA THR A 178 -4.30 9.23 1.97
C THR A 178 -3.25 9.42 3.06
N PRO A 179 -2.33 10.38 2.93
CA PRO A 179 -1.40 10.73 4.00
C PRO A 179 -2.02 11.62 5.10
N CYS A 180 -3.34 11.84 5.09
CA CYS A 180 -4.04 12.70 6.04
C CYS A 180 -4.02 12.07 7.44
N GLY A 181 -3.38 12.72 8.41
CA GLY A 181 -3.14 12.19 9.75
C GLY A 181 -1.76 11.57 9.98
N MET A 182 -0.89 11.58 8.96
CA MET A 182 0.51 11.15 9.05
C MET A 182 1.43 12.33 9.44
N TYR A 183 2.58 12.02 10.00
CA TYR A 183 3.63 13.02 10.27
C TYR A 183 3.91 13.91 9.04
N PRO A 184 4.07 15.22 9.21
CA PRO A 184 4.02 15.99 10.47
C PRO A 184 2.61 16.45 10.87
N HIS A 185 1.56 16.12 10.12
CA HIS A 185 0.20 16.65 10.27
C HIS A 185 -0.71 15.65 10.99
N PHE A 186 -0.36 15.30 12.24
CA PHE A 186 -1.08 14.30 13.05
C PHE A 186 -2.53 14.68 13.39
N ASP A 187 -2.83 16.00 13.43
CA ASP A 187 -4.16 16.51 13.76
C ASP A 187 -5.11 16.54 12.57
N ASP A 188 -4.60 16.27 11.37
CA ASP A 188 -5.44 16.21 10.17
C ASP A 188 -6.24 14.90 10.16
N CYS A 189 -7.49 14.99 9.68
CA CYS A 189 -8.30 13.80 9.41
C CYS A 189 -9.20 14.02 8.18
N PRO A 190 -9.59 12.94 7.50
CA PRO A 190 -10.58 13.02 6.44
C PRO A 190 -11.90 13.62 6.93
N GLN A 191 -12.46 14.56 6.21
CA GLN A 191 -13.72 15.23 6.55
C GLN A 191 -14.90 14.32 6.19
N LEU A 192 -15.42 13.62 7.21
CA LEU A 192 -16.53 12.66 7.10
C LEU A 192 -17.59 12.98 8.16
N PRO A 193 -18.87 12.63 7.92
CA PRO A 193 -19.91 12.70 8.95
C PRO A 193 -19.76 11.52 9.94
N TYR A 194 -18.79 11.61 10.86
CA TYR A 194 -18.45 10.56 11.83
C TYR A 194 -19.63 10.20 12.73
N GLU A 195 -20.50 11.15 13.03
CA GLU A 195 -21.72 10.97 13.85
C GLU A 195 -22.71 9.98 13.24
N ALA A 196 -22.57 9.65 11.96
CA ALA A 196 -23.38 8.65 11.27
C ALA A 196 -22.84 7.22 11.41
N MET A 197 -21.65 7.05 11.98
CA MET A 197 -21.02 5.75 12.18
C MET A 197 -21.62 5.02 13.37
N ASP A 198 -21.44 3.72 13.41
CA ASP A 198 -21.90 2.84 14.49
C ASP A 198 -21.01 1.58 14.59
N SER A 199 -21.42 0.62 15.41
CA SER A 199 -20.70 -0.65 15.60
C SER A 199 -20.61 -1.55 14.35
N LYS A 200 -21.31 -1.21 13.28
CA LYS A 200 -21.22 -1.91 11.97
C LYS A 200 -20.22 -1.23 11.04
N THR A 201 -19.65 -0.11 11.43
CA THR A 201 -18.70 0.63 10.61
C THR A 201 -17.28 0.13 10.88
N ILE A 202 -16.54 -0.14 9.81
CA ILE A 202 -15.10 -0.42 9.86
C ILE A 202 -14.34 0.79 9.32
N LEU A 203 -13.40 1.33 10.10
CA LEU A 203 -12.41 2.29 9.63
C LEU A 203 -11.05 1.62 9.58
N TYR A 204 -10.50 1.49 8.41
CA TYR A 204 -9.15 0.99 8.20
C TYR A 204 -8.25 2.14 7.74
N ASP A 205 -7.21 2.43 8.50
CA ASP A 205 -6.22 3.44 8.12
C ASP A 205 -4.94 2.75 7.62
N LEU A 206 -4.46 3.08 6.41
CA LEU A 206 -3.17 2.57 5.94
C LEU A 206 -1.99 3.18 6.68
N ILE A 207 -2.21 4.26 7.44
CA ILE A 207 -1.21 4.86 8.31
C ILE A 207 -0.98 3.93 9.50
N TYR A 208 0.28 3.74 9.87
CA TYR A 208 0.72 2.95 11.03
C TYR A 208 1.50 3.79 12.05
N ASN A 209 1.88 5.00 11.69
CA ASN A 209 2.53 5.96 12.58
C ASN A 209 1.92 7.37 12.35
N PRO A 210 1.17 7.90 13.34
CA PRO A 210 0.94 7.38 14.69
C PRO A 210 0.13 6.07 14.71
N ASP A 211 0.20 5.33 15.81
CA ASP A 211 -0.54 4.09 16.00
C ASP A 211 -2.06 4.29 15.95
N GLU A 212 -2.56 5.42 16.43
CA GLU A 212 -3.96 5.82 16.33
C GLU A 212 -4.07 7.24 15.75
N THR A 213 -4.59 7.37 14.55
CA THR A 213 -4.84 8.65 13.88
C THR A 213 -6.13 9.32 14.36
N MET A 214 -6.29 10.63 14.07
CA MET A 214 -7.55 11.33 14.33
C MET A 214 -8.74 10.73 13.58
N PHE A 215 -8.53 10.17 12.39
CA PHE A 215 -9.55 9.43 11.66
C PHE A 215 -10.08 8.23 12.47
N MET A 216 -9.19 7.45 13.07
CA MET A 216 -9.55 6.30 13.91
C MET A 216 -10.22 6.76 15.21
N ARG A 217 -9.67 7.77 15.89
CA ARG A 217 -10.26 8.31 17.13
C ARG A 217 -11.68 8.81 16.92
N ASN A 218 -11.91 9.59 15.87
CA ASN A 218 -13.22 10.13 15.56
C ASN A 218 -14.25 9.02 15.31
N GLY A 219 -13.90 8.00 14.53
CA GLY A 219 -14.81 6.88 14.31
C GLY A 219 -15.09 6.06 15.55
N LYS A 220 -14.06 5.82 16.38
CA LYS A 220 -14.17 5.07 17.63
C LYS A 220 -15.13 5.71 18.63
N GLN A 221 -15.19 7.06 18.67
CA GLN A 221 -16.15 7.80 19.51
C GLN A 221 -17.61 7.46 19.17
N TYR A 222 -17.91 7.06 17.94
CA TYR A 222 -19.25 6.68 17.47
C TYR A 222 -19.42 5.16 17.36
N GLY A 223 -18.48 4.38 17.90
CA GLY A 223 -18.59 2.93 18.01
C GLY A 223 -18.03 2.15 16.82
N ALA A 224 -17.37 2.79 15.84
CA ALA A 224 -16.75 2.10 14.73
C ALA A 224 -15.61 1.18 15.19
N THR A 225 -15.46 0.03 14.52
CA THR A 225 -14.27 -0.82 14.65
C THR A 225 -13.15 -0.21 13.85
N VAL A 226 -11.98 -0.02 14.48
CA VAL A 226 -10.85 0.66 13.84
C VAL A 226 -9.63 -0.25 13.74
N LYS A 227 -8.84 -0.06 12.67
CA LYS A 227 -7.56 -0.77 12.46
C LYS A 227 -6.56 0.13 11.76
N ASN A 228 -5.29 0.09 12.20
CA ASN A 228 -4.20 0.79 11.54
C ASN A 228 -3.49 -0.09 10.50
N GLY A 229 -2.53 0.51 9.77
CA GLY A 229 -1.83 -0.13 8.66
C GLY A 229 -0.67 -1.06 9.04
N LEU A 230 -0.37 -1.25 10.34
CA LEU A 230 0.84 -1.97 10.77
C LEU A 230 0.85 -3.43 10.29
N GLU A 231 -0.26 -4.16 10.45
CA GLU A 231 -0.33 -5.55 9.99
C GLU A 231 -0.16 -5.67 8.48
N MET A 232 -0.81 -4.80 7.69
CA MET A 232 -0.62 -4.76 6.24
C MET A 232 0.84 -4.47 5.87
N LEU A 233 1.49 -3.56 6.60
CA LEU A 233 2.90 -3.21 6.39
C LEU A 233 3.83 -4.41 6.59
N LEU A 234 3.60 -5.20 7.64
CA LEU A 234 4.36 -6.42 7.92
C LEU A 234 4.10 -7.49 6.86
N LEU A 235 2.85 -7.78 6.58
CA LEU A 235 2.44 -8.79 5.59
C LEU A 235 3.03 -8.49 4.21
N GLN A 236 2.96 -7.24 3.72
CA GLN A 236 3.52 -6.89 2.41
C GLN A 236 5.05 -7.08 2.35
N ALA A 237 5.76 -6.90 3.48
CA ALA A 237 7.19 -7.14 3.54
C ALA A 237 7.51 -8.65 3.45
N TYR A 238 6.79 -9.51 4.18
CA TYR A 238 6.94 -10.97 4.07
C TYR A 238 6.60 -11.46 2.66
N ILE A 239 5.50 -11.01 2.07
CA ILE A 239 5.11 -11.36 0.70
C ILE A 239 6.18 -10.90 -0.30
N SER A 240 6.79 -9.70 -0.10
CA SER A 240 7.89 -9.24 -0.94
C SER A 240 9.10 -10.17 -0.86
N TRP A 241 9.44 -10.61 0.37
CA TRP A 241 10.52 -11.56 0.59
C TRP A 241 10.27 -12.90 -0.12
N ASP A 242 9.05 -13.42 -0.02
CA ASP A 242 8.66 -14.66 -0.70
C ASP A 242 8.77 -14.52 -2.23
N ILE A 243 8.32 -13.40 -2.81
CA ILE A 243 8.42 -13.11 -4.25
C ILE A 243 9.89 -13.13 -4.71
N TRP A 244 10.80 -12.53 -3.95
CA TRP A 244 12.22 -12.50 -4.34
C TRP A 244 12.89 -13.87 -4.27
N ASN A 245 12.46 -14.75 -3.34
CA ASN A 245 13.13 -16.03 -3.07
C ASN A 245 12.45 -17.25 -3.69
N ASN A 246 11.18 -17.15 -4.09
CA ASN A 246 10.51 -18.24 -4.80
C ASN A 246 10.83 -18.20 -6.30
N ASN A 247 11.20 -19.34 -6.86
CA ASN A 247 11.31 -19.52 -8.31
C ASN A 247 9.91 -19.84 -8.83
N ASP A 248 9.33 -18.89 -9.60
CA ASP A 248 8.11 -19.14 -10.40
C ASP A 248 8.40 -20.06 -11.58
#